data_4d20c24b99de4e2562876cd6bee1ddec
#
_entry.id   4d20c24b99de4e2562876cd6bee1ddec
#
_cell.length_a   1.000
_cell.length_b   1.000
_cell.length_c   1.000
_cell.angle_alpha   90.00
_cell.angle_beta   90.00
_cell.angle_gamma   90.00
#
_symmetry.space_group_name_H-M   'P 1'
#
loop_
_entity.id
_entity.type
_entity.pdbx_description
1 polymer ?
#
loop_
_entity_poly.entity_id
_entity_poly.type
_entity_poly.pdbx_seq_one_letter_code
_entity_poly.pdbx_strand_id
1 'polypeptide(L)'
;MAICGRVIAALLVMALQAIPQSFEVASIKPNHESSDRGMHRTPGRLNATASVKGLISIASDIPEIRILGGPDWAGTQRYDIVATTPASPDQTFVSKDDKQRVLGLLTARFKLITHIEKRDSPIYALVLAKGGAKLLPPTTDTRAGLTGRTGRIEGHLTGVNAALSMLEDYLTQELGRPVQDQTGLKGRYDFKLDWARTDDVSMQLEYPSIFAALREQLGLTLISTKAPIDFIVIDHVERPSEN
;
A
#
# COMPACT_ATOMS: atom_id res chain seq x y z
N MET A 1 31.35 29.56 -52.30
CA MET A 1 30.09 29.92 -51.65
C MET A 1 29.28 28.63 -51.48
N ALA A 2 29.38 28.01 -50.35
CA ALA A 2 28.70 26.73 -50.06
C ALA A 2 27.73 26.96 -48.89
N ILE A 3 26.44 26.81 -49.17
CA ILE A 3 25.34 26.97 -48.20
C ILE A 3 25.12 25.63 -47.52
N CYS A 4 25.45 25.57 -46.24
CA CYS A 4 25.28 24.41 -45.40
C CYS A 4 23.84 24.41 -44.83
N GLY A 5 22.96 23.58 -45.41
CA GLY A 5 21.60 23.38 -44.93
C GLY A 5 21.56 22.44 -43.71
N ARG A 6 21.25 22.96 -42.53
CA ARG A 6 20.95 22.16 -41.32
C ARG A 6 19.53 21.58 -41.43
N VAL A 7 19.46 20.29 -41.67
CA VAL A 7 18.20 19.53 -41.52
C VAL A 7 18.01 19.25 -40.02
N ILE A 8 17.03 19.92 -39.41
CA ILE A 8 16.57 19.62 -38.03
C ILE A 8 15.58 18.47 -38.17
N ALA A 9 16.01 17.26 -37.80
CA ALA A 9 15.11 16.11 -37.64
C ALA A 9 14.33 16.28 -36.33
N ALA A 10 13.07 16.66 -36.43
CA ALA A 10 12.15 16.65 -35.30
C ALA A 10 11.81 15.18 -34.96
N LEU A 11 12.37 14.65 -33.86
CA LEU A 11 11.97 13.39 -33.29
C LEU A 11 10.60 13.58 -32.63
N LEU A 12 9.57 13.10 -33.32
CA LEU A 12 8.21 12.99 -32.78
C LEU A 12 8.20 11.81 -31.79
N VAL A 13 8.40 12.09 -30.50
CA VAL A 13 8.21 11.09 -29.43
C VAL A 13 6.69 10.89 -29.28
N MET A 14 6.16 9.85 -29.95
CA MET A 14 4.83 9.33 -29.64
C MET A 14 4.90 8.69 -28.26
N ALA A 15 4.47 9.43 -27.25
CA ALA A 15 4.14 8.86 -25.95
C ALA A 15 2.94 7.92 -26.16
N LEU A 16 3.22 6.62 -26.17
CA LEU A 16 2.18 5.58 -26.12
C LEU A 16 1.51 5.72 -24.76
N GLN A 17 0.44 6.49 -24.69
CA GLN A 17 -0.40 6.59 -23.49
C GLN A 17 -1.07 5.23 -23.34
N ALA A 18 -0.61 4.43 -22.38
CA ALA A 18 -1.31 3.22 -21.98
C ALA A 18 -2.72 3.65 -21.55
N ILE A 19 -3.74 3.22 -22.31
CA ILE A 19 -5.14 3.46 -21.99
C ILE A 19 -5.35 2.81 -20.60
N PRO A 20 -5.74 3.56 -19.57
CA PRO A 20 -5.95 2.97 -18.26
C PRO A 20 -7.02 1.90 -18.41
N GLN A 21 -6.72 0.68 -17.93
CA GLN A 21 -7.69 -0.41 -17.95
C GLN A 21 -8.88 0.01 -17.09
N SER A 22 -10.05 0.14 -17.70
CA SER A 22 -11.30 0.47 -17.00
C SER A 22 -12.19 -0.77 -16.87
N PHE A 23 -13.11 -0.74 -15.92
CA PHE A 23 -14.17 -1.75 -15.85
C PHE A 23 -15.16 -1.53 -17.01
N GLU A 24 -15.67 -2.60 -17.59
CA GLU A 24 -16.70 -2.53 -18.65
C GLU A 24 -18.00 -1.93 -18.11
N VAL A 25 -18.37 -2.33 -16.89
CA VAL A 25 -19.56 -1.82 -16.19
C VAL A 25 -19.17 -1.56 -14.72
N ALA A 26 -19.45 -0.35 -14.26
CA ALA A 26 -19.30 0.02 -12.87
C ALA A 26 -20.43 0.96 -12.43
N SER A 27 -21.01 0.67 -11.28
CA SER A 27 -21.96 1.54 -10.59
C SER A 27 -21.23 2.27 -9.47
N ILE A 28 -21.48 3.56 -9.35
CA ILE A 28 -20.93 4.42 -8.29
C ILE A 28 -22.08 5.13 -7.61
N LYS A 29 -22.24 4.95 -6.30
CA LYS A 29 -23.28 5.60 -5.52
C LYS A 29 -22.68 6.23 -4.27
N PRO A 30 -23.10 7.46 -3.89
CA PRO A 30 -22.75 8.00 -2.59
C PRO A 30 -23.24 7.07 -1.47
N ASN A 31 -22.36 6.83 -0.48
CA ASN A 31 -22.69 6.02 0.69
C ASN A 31 -22.72 6.91 1.93
N HIS A 32 -23.83 6.84 2.67
CA HIS A 32 -24.05 7.61 3.90
C HIS A 32 -24.14 6.75 5.16
N GLU A 33 -24.28 5.42 5.03
CA GLU A 33 -24.71 4.56 6.14
C GLU A 33 -23.77 3.39 6.45
N SER A 34 -22.87 2.99 5.55
CA SER A 34 -22.07 1.77 5.75
C SER A 34 -20.86 2.01 6.64
N SER A 35 -20.69 1.13 7.62
CA SER A 35 -19.45 0.97 8.39
C SER A 35 -18.39 0.15 7.66
N ASP A 36 -18.78 -0.57 6.61
CA ASP A 36 -17.90 -1.41 5.82
C ASP A 36 -16.92 -0.54 5.02
N ARG A 37 -15.65 -0.89 5.10
CA ARG A 37 -14.57 -0.16 4.42
C ARG A 37 -13.64 -1.16 3.76
N GLY A 38 -13.25 -0.86 2.54
CA GLY A 38 -12.25 -1.64 1.85
C GLY A 38 -12.64 -2.00 0.44
N MET A 39 -11.87 -2.88 -0.11
CA MET A 39 -12.06 -3.43 -1.44
C MET A 39 -11.99 -4.95 -1.34
N HIS A 40 -13.01 -5.61 -1.83
CA HIS A 40 -13.09 -7.08 -1.82
C HIS A 40 -13.67 -7.59 -3.14
N ARG A 41 -13.27 -8.80 -3.48
CA ARG A 41 -13.68 -9.47 -4.69
C ARG A 41 -14.64 -10.61 -4.37
N THR A 42 -15.68 -10.71 -5.16
CA THR A 42 -16.59 -11.86 -5.25
C THR A 42 -16.55 -12.39 -6.68
N PRO A 43 -16.99 -13.63 -6.95
CA PRO A 43 -17.00 -14.14 -8.33
C PRO A 43 -17.70 -13.20 -9.30
N GLY A 44 -16.98 -12.72 -10.32
CA GLY A 44 -17.49 -11.81 -11.34
C GLY A 44 -17.70 -10.35 -10.89
N ARG A 45 -17.35 -9.98 -9.64
CA ARG A 45 -17.55 -8.61 -9.14
C ARG A 45 -16.41 -8.13 -8.25
N LEU A 46 -16.10 -6.84 -8.35
CA LEU A 46 -15.33 -6.08 -7.39
C LEU A 46 -16.24 -5.11 -6.65
N ASN A 47 -16.20 -5.16 -5.33
CA ASN A 47 -16.93 -4.24 -4.46
C ASN A 47 -15.92 -3.39 -3.71
N ALA A 48 -16.15 -2.08 -3.66
CA ALA A 48 -15.31 -1.17 -2.89
C ALA A 48 -16.18 -0.12 -2.21
N THR A 49 -15.93 0.11 -0.92
CA THR A 49 -16.58 1.16 -0.13
C THR A 49 -15.51 2.00 0.53
N ALA A 50 -15.28 3.21 0.01
CA ALA A 50 -14.30 4.15 0.56
C ALA A 50 -14.54 5.57 0.05
N SER A 51 -13.84 6.54 0.66
CA SER A 51 -13.66 7.88 0.10
C SER A 51 -12.77 7.84 -1.13
N VAL A 52 -12.72 8.92 -1.92
CA VAL A 52 -11.80 8.98 -3.07
C VAL A 52 -10.35 8.81 -2.62
N LYS A 53 -9.95 9.47 -1.52
CA LYS A 53 -8.61 9.27 -0.93
C LYS A 53 -8.39 7.82 -0.48
N GLY A 54 -9.39 7.20 0.14
CA GLY A 54 -9.35 5.79 0.51
C GLY A 54 -9.21 4.85 -0.69
N LEU A 55 -9.92 5.11 -1.80
CA LEU A 55 -9.80 4.34 -3.03
C LEU A 55 -8.41 4.49 -3.67
N ILE A 56 -7.87 5.72 -3.70
CA ILE A 56 -6.49 5.97 -4.16
C ILE A 56 -5.51 5.19 -3.26
N SER A 57 -5.68 5.25 -1.94
CA SER A 57 -4.83 4.54 -0.98
C SER A 57 -4.80 3.03 -1.23
N ILE A 58 -5.97 2.41 -1.35
CA ILE A 58 -6.09 0.97 -1.61
C ILE A 58 -5.47 0.60 -2.96
N ALA A 59 -5.70 1.43 -3.98
CA ALA A 59 -5.25 1.14 -5.34
C ALA A 59 -3.74 1.37 -5.55
N SER A 60 -3.14 2.30 -4.82
CA SER A 60 -1.71 2.66 -4.93
C SER A 60 -0.81 1.99 -3.89
N ASP A 61 -1.39 1.33 -2.88
CA ASP A 61 -0.69 0.84 -1.68
C ASP A 61 0.03 1.96 -0.89
N ILE A 62 -0.42 3.22 -1.05
CA ILE A 62 0.10 4.37 -0.31
C ILE A 62 -0.92 4.74 0.77
N PRO A 63 -0.53 4.82 2.04
CA PRO A 63 -1.43 5.19 3.14
C PRO A 63 -2.15 6.53 2.90
N GLU A 64 -3.44 6.60 3.27
CA GLU A 64 -4.29 7.77 2.99
C GLU A 64 -3.71 9.09 3.54
N ILE A 65 -2.97 9.04 4.66
CA ILE A 65 -2.26 10.19 5.23
C ILE A 65 -1.19 10.79 4.29
N ARG A 66 -0.74 10.02 3.29
CA ARG A 66 0.19 10.47 2.25
C ARG A 66 -0.50 10.89 0.96
N ILE A 67 -1.84 11.02 0.98
CA ILE A 67 -2.62 11.52 -0.16
C ILE A 67 -3.07 12.93 0.17
N LEU A 68 -2.45 13.90 -0.49
CA LEU A 68 -2.58 15.33 -0.22
C LEU A 68 -3.49 16.02 -1.24
N GLY A 69 -3.91 17.25 -0.92
CA GLY A 69 -4.73 18.04 -1.84
C GLY A 69 -6.16 17.53 -1.99
N GLY A 70 -6.81 18.01 -3.03
CA GLY A 70 -8.22 17.77 -3.28
C GLY A 70 -9.16 18.47 -2.29
N PRO A 71 -10.46 18.57 -2.60
CA PRO A 71 -11.47 19.15 -1.72
C PRO A 71 -11.79 18.22 -0.52
N ASP A 72 -12.34 18.76 0.57
CA ASP A 72 -12.63 18.01 1.80
C ASP A 72 -13.49 16.77 1.57
N TRP A 73 -14.45 16.85 0.66
CA TRP A 73 -15.32 15.72 0.35
C TRP A 73 -14.55 14.50 -0.22
N ALA A 74 -13.38 14.71 -0.84
CA ALA A 74 -12.57 13.62 -1.38
C ALA A 74 -12.02 12.68 -0.28
N GLY A 75 -11.91 13.17 0.96
CA GLY A 75 -11.53 12.36 2.11
C GLY A 75 -12.70 11.94 3.01
N THR A 76 -13.85 12.63 2.92
CA THR A 76 -14.98 12.41 3.85
C THR A 76 -16.17 11.72 3.21
N GLN A 77 -16.51 12.07 1.96
CA GLN A 77 -17.63 11.45 1.24
C GLN A 77 -17.23 10.05 0.77
N ARG A 78 -17.99 9.04 1.15
CA ARG A 78 -17.80 7.66 0.69
C ARG A 78 -18.64 7.36 -0.52
N TYR A 79 -18.18 6.38 -1.26
CA TYR A 79 -18.85 5.84 -2.44
C TYR A 79 -18.83 4.31 -2.40
N ASP A 80 -19.97 3.72 -2.75
CA ASP A 80 -20.06 2.31 -3.07
C ASP A 80 -19.80 2.13 -4.55
N ILE A 81 -18.79 1.34 -4.86
CA ILE A 81 -18.43 0.96 -6.21
C ILE A 81 -18.68 -0.53 -6.38
N VAL A 82 -19.49 -0.88 -7.36
CA VAL A 82 -19.73 -2.25 -7.78
C VAL A 82 -19.34 -2.35 -9.25
N ALA A 83 -18.28 -3.10 -9.52
CA ALA A 83 -17.75 -3.24 -10.87
C ALA A 83 -17.74 -4.70 -11.32
N THR A 84 -18.08 -4.94 -12.60
CA THR A 84 -18.01 -6.26 -13.21
C THR A 84 -16.55 -6.61 -13.53
N THR A 85 -16.15 -7.82 -13.16
CA THR A 85 -14.81 -8.35 -13.43
C THR A 85 -14.94 -9.71 -14.12
N PRO A 86 -13.93 -10.14 -14.89
CA PRO A 86 -13.91 -11.51 -15.40
C PRO A 86 -14.09 -12.50 -14.25
N ALA A 87 -15.01 -13.45 -14.43
CA ALA A 87 -15.22 -14.49 -13.43
C ALA A 87 -14.01 -15.40 -13.38
N SER A 88 -13.35 -15.45 -12.24
CA SER A 88 -12.30 -16.42 -11.95
C SER A 88 -12.64 -17.08 -10.62
N PRO A 89 -12.90 -18.39 -10.60
CA PRO A 89 -13.34 -19.09 -9.39
C PRO A 89 -12.34 -19.01 -8.25
N ASP A 90 -11.05 -18.90 -8.57
CA ASP A 90 -9.96 -18.92 -7.60
C ASP A 90 -9.49 -17.55 -7.12
N GLN A 91 -10.06 -16.44 -7.65
CA GLN A 91 -9.67 -15.09 -7.27
C GLN A 91 -10.59 -14.52 -6.20
N THR A 92 -10.26 -14.75 -4.95
CA THR A 92 -10.93 -14.14 -3.79
C THR A 92 -10.22 -12.87 -3.30
N PHE A 93 -9.06 -12.54 -3.87
CA PHE A 93 -8.32 -11.34 -3.47
C PHE A 93 -8.26 -10.32 -4.60
N VAL A 94 -8.11 -9.07 -4.19
CA VAL A 94 -7.92 -7.93 -5.09
C VAL A 94 -6.55 -8.04 -5.76
N SER A 95 -6.56 -8.15 -7.08
CA SER A 95 -5.34 -8.24 -7.88
C SER A 95 -4.74 -6.85 -8.16
N LYS A 96 -3.50 -6.83 -8.66
CA LYS A 96 -2.87 -5.59 -9.14
C LYS A 96 -3.67 -4.97 -10.29
N ASP A 97 -4.23 -5.81 -11.17
CA ASP A 97 -5.08 -5.33 -12.28
C ASP A 97 -6.37 -4.69 -11.78
N ASP A 98 -6.99 -5.23 -10.72
CA ASP A 98 -8.16 -4.62 -10.11
C ASP A 98 -7.84 -3.23 -9.55
N LYS A 99 -6.70 -3.07 -8.89
CA LYS A 99 -6.21 -1.79 -8.38
C LYS A 99 -6.02 -0.77 -9.51
N GLN A 100 -5.40 -1.18 -10.62
CA GLN A 100 -5.20 -0.31 -11.78
C GLN A 100 -6.54 0.08 -12.43
N ARG A 101 -7.50 -0.84 -12.51
CA ARG A 101 -8.85 -0.55 -13.02
C ARG A 101 -9.60 0.44 -12.13
N VAL A 102 -9.42 0.35 -10.80
CA VAL A 102 -10.00 1.34 -9.88
C VAL A 102 -9.40 2.72 -10.12
N LEU A 103 -8.08 2.86 -10.31
CA LEU A 103 -7.48 4.15 -10.68
C LEU A 103 -8.02 4.66 -12.02
N GLY A 104 -8.16 3.77 -13.02
CA GLY A 104 -8.80 4.11 -14.29
C GLY A 104 -10.24 4.60 -14.14
N LEU A 105 -11.02 3.95 -13.26
CA LEU A 105 -12.38 4.38 -12.92
C LEU A 105 -12.39 5.77 -12.28
N LEU A 106 -11.50 6.03 -11.33
CA LEU A 106 -11.38 7.34 -10.69
C LEU A 106 -11.02 8.43 -11.71
N THR A 107 -10.08 8.14 -12.62
CA THR A 107 -9.73 9.05 -13.70
C THR A 107 -10.91 9.33 -14.61
N ALA A 108 -11.65 8.29 -15.03
CA ALA A 108 -12.76 8.43 -15.97
C ALA A 108 -13.99 9.12 -15.37
N ARG A 109 -14.38 8.72 -14.14
CA ARG A 109 -15.67 9.11 -13.54
C ARG A 109 -15.55 10.29 -12.57
N PHE A 110 -14.42 10.43 -11.89
CA PHE A 110 -14.14 11.53 -10.96
C PHE A 110 -13.19 12.58 -11.54
N LYS A 111 -12.76 12.43 -12.81
CA LYS A 111 -11.78 13.31 -13.47
C LYS A 111 -10.52 13.49 -12.64
N LEU A 112 -10.13 12.40 -11.94
CA LEU A 112 -8.97 12.42 -11.05
C LEU A 112 -7.69 12.67 -11.84
N ILE A 113 -6.95 13.70 -11.42
CA ILE A 113 -5.60 13.99 -11.88
C ILE A 113 -4.71 14.03 -10.64
N THR A 114 -3.62 13.29 -10.67
CA THR A 114 -2.66 13.22 -9.55
C THR A 114 -1.24 13.23 -10.07
N HIS A 115 -0.32 13.69 -9.23
CA HIS A 115 1.12 13.48 -9.42
C HIS A 115 1.77 12.95 -8.16
N ILE A 116 2.98 12.41 -8.30
CA ILE A 116 3.80 11.95 -7.17
C ILE A 116 4.78 13.04 -6.80
N GLU A 117 4.81 13.40 -5.52
CA GLU A 117 5.77 14.33 -4.95
C GLU A 117 6.59 13.62 -3.88
N LYS A 118 7.92 13.77 -3.91
CA LYS A 118 8.81 13.26 -2.86
C LYS A 118 8.97 14.33 -1.78
N ARG A 119 8.71 13.94 -0.53
CA ARG A 119 8.92 14.81 0.65
C ARG A 119 9.74 14.11 1.70
N ASP A 120 10.72 14.82 2.25
CA ASP A 120 11.45 14.35 3.42
C ASP A 120 10.51 14.21 4.60
N SER A 121 10.36 12.99 5.06
CA SER A 121 9.43 12.65 6.13
C SER A 121 10.10 11.78 7.18
N PRO A 122 9.65 11.86 8.44
CA PRO A 122 10.13 10.94 9.46
C PRO A 122 9.76 9.50 9.09
N ILE A 123 10.75 8.63 9.07
CA ILE A 123 10.60 7.19 8.82
C ILE A 123 11.34 6.39 9.89
N TYR A 124 11.11 5.07 9.88
CA TYR A 124 12.00 4.11 10.51
C TYR A 124 12.79 3.38 9.41
N ALA A 125 14.12 3.40 9.53
CA ALA A 125 14.99 2.52 8.75
C ALA A 125 15.08 1.18 9.47
N LEU A 126 14.68 0.08 8.82
CA LEU A 126 14.89 -1.27 9.30
C LEU A 126 16.28 -1.72 8.89
N VAL A 127 17.13 -1.97 9.86
CA VAL A 127 18.54 -2.33 9.65
C VAL A 127 18.92 -3.59 10.43
N LEU A 128 20.07 -4.17 10.12
CA LEU A 128 20.62 -5.29 10.91
C LEU A 128 21.02 -4.82 12.31
N ALA A 129 20.65 -5.58 13.34
CA ALA A 129 21.18 -5.42 14.69
C ALA A 129 22.65 -5.87 14.74
N LYS A 130 23.39 -5.47 15.79
CA LYS A 130 24.82 -5.82 15.95
C LYS A 130 25.11 -7.33 15.89
N GLY A 131 24.13 -8.18 16.24
CA GLY A 131 24.24 -9.64 16.20
C GLY A 131 23.91 -10.27 14.84
N GLY A 132 23.54 -9.46 13.85
CA GLY A 132 23.04 -9.94 12.55
C GLY A 132 21.61 -10.45 12.58
N ALA A 133 21.09 -10.80 11.41
CA ALA A 133 19.74 -11.33 11.27
C ALA A 133 19.60 -12.72 11.89
N LYS A 134 18.44 -12.97 12.52
CA LYS A 134 18.03 -14.27 13.07
C LYS A 134 16.87 -14.87 12.29
N LEU A 135 16.70 -14.43 11.05
CA LEU A 135 15.69 -14.93 10.12
C LEU A 135 16.11 -16.32 9.60
N LEU A 136 15.16 -17.22 9.45
CA LEU A 136 15.42 -18.57 8.96
C LEU A 136 15.16 -18.65 7.45
N PRO A 137 15.90 -19.47 6.71
CA PRO A 137 15.54 -19.82 5.34
C PRO A 137 14.11 -20.38 5.29
N PRO A 138 13.38 -20.20 4.19
CA PRO A 138 12.04 -20.76 4.08
C PRO A 138 12.08 -22.30 4.21
N THR A 139 11.20 -22.84 5.04
CA THR A 139 11.08 -24.29 5.23
C THR A 139 10.23 -24.95 4.17
N THR A 140 9.45 -24.17 3.43
CA THR A 140 8.56 -24.66 2.37
C THR A 140 8.51 -23.67 1.21
N ASP A 141 8.32 -24.19 -0.02
CA ASP A 141 8.00 -23.39 -1.20
C ASP A 141 6.51 -23.02 -1.30
N THR A 142 5.78 -23.23 -0.22
CA THR A 142 4.35 -22.93 -0.16
C THR A 142 4.10 -21.43 -0.28
N ARG A 143 2.84 -21.08 -0.47
CA ARG A 143 2.37 -19.70 -0.61
C ARG A 143 2.98 -18.79 0.46
N ALA A 144 3.72 -17.80 0.00
CA ALA A 144 4.29 -16.76 0.86
C ALA A 144 3.19 -15.99 1.58
N GLY A 145 3.40 -15.68 2.84
CA GLY A 145 2.44 -14.87 3.59
C GLY A 145 2.91 -14.41 4.95
N LEU A 146 2.22 -13.38 5.44
CA LEU A 146 2.21 -13.01 6.84
C LEU A 146 0.87 -13.40 7.44
N THR A 147 0.91 -14.00 8.63
CA THR A 147 -0.27 -14.23 9.47
C THR A 147 -0.06 -13.49 10.76
N GLY A 148 -0.86 -12.44 10.98
CA GLY A 148 -0.84 -11.66 12.20
C GLY A 148 -2.08 -11.93 13.05
N ARG A 149 -1.91 -12.06 14.35
CA ARG A 149 -2.97 -11.92 15.35
C ARG A 149 -2.58 -10.76 16.25
N THR A 150 -3.40 -9.73 16.24
CA THR A 150 -3.23 -8.60 17.14
C THR A 150 -4.37 -8.62 18.15
N GLY A 151 -4.03 -8.98 19.38
CA GLY A 151 -4.90 -8.79 20.53
C GLY A 151 -4.95 -7.33 20.95
N ARG A 152 -5.64 -7.04 22.04
CA ARG A 152 -5.71 -5.70 22.61
C ARG A 152 -4.38 -5.28 23.26
N ILE A 153 -3.64 -6.26 23.76
CA ILE A 153 -2.45 -6.07 24.60
C ILE A 153 -1.19 -6.71 24.02
N GLU A 154 -1.33 -7.74 23.16
CA GLU A 154 -0.20 -8.43 22.52
C GLU A 154 -0.37 -8.48 20.99
N GLY A 155 0.73 -8.60 20.30
CA GLY A 155 0.80 -8.85 18.86
C GLY A 155 1.66 -10.07 18.57
N HIS A 156 1.18 -10.90 17.64
CA HIS A 156 1.86 -12.08 17.14
C HIS A 156 1.91 -12.02 15.61
N LEU A 157 3.07 -12.14 15.04
CA LEU A 157 3.28 -12.15 13.60
C LEU A 157 4.11 -13.38 13.21
N THR A 158 3.61 -14.16 12.27
CA THR A 158 4.33 -15.27 11.68
C THR A 158 4.51 -15.01 10.19
N GLY A 159 5.75 -15.02 9.73
CA GLY A 159 6.12 -15.02 8.32
C GLY A 159 6.46 -16.42 7.87
N VAL A 160 5.88 -16.86 6.76
CA VAL A 160 6.21 -18.11 6.07
C VAL A 160 6.56 -17.80 4.64
N ASN A 161 7.76 -18.15 4.22
CA ASN A 161 8.28 -17.80 2.89
C ASN A 161 8.05 -16.32 2.56
N ALA A 162 8.19 -15.44 3.55
CA ALA A 162 7.82 -14.03 3.49
C ALA A 162 9.00 -13.15 3.04
N ALA A 163 8.75 -12.21 2.12
CA ALA A 163 9.70 -11.18 1.78
C ALA A 163 9.74 -10.10 2.88
N LEU A 164 10.89 -9.44 3.09
CA LEU A 164 11.00 -8.36 4.07
C LEU A 164 10.11 -7.16 3.77
N SER A 165 9.75 -6.94 2.50
CA SER A 165 8.77 -5.92 2.14
C SER A 165 7.40 -6.14 2.80
N MET A 166 7.00 -7.39 3.03
CA MET A 166 5.76 -7.69 3.75
C MET A 166 5.86 -7.31 5.23
N LEU A 167 7.04 -7.51 5.85
CA LEU A 167 7.31 -7.07 7.22
C LEU A 167 7.36 -5.53 7.30
N GLU A 168 7.97 -4.88 6.32
CA GLU A 168 8.02 -3.42 6.17
C GLU A 168 6.61 -2.81 6.15
N ASP A 169 5.72 -3.35 5.29
CA ASP A 169 4.34 -2.91 5.18
C ASP A 169 3.56 -3.12 6.49
N TYR A 170 3.74 -4.28 7.12
CA TYR A 170 3.11 -4.59 8.40
C TYR A 170 3.56 -3.62 9.51
N LEU A 171 4.88 -3.41 9.64
CA LEU A 171 5.44 -2.49 10.63
C LEU A 171 5.02 -1.04 10.37
N THR A 172 4.89 -0.63 9.11
CA THR A 172 4.37 0.69 8.74
C THR A 172 2.96 0.91 9.29
N GLN A 173 2.09 -0.10 9.16
CA GLN A 173 0.72 -0.04 9.68
C GLN A 173 0.68 -0.08 11.21
N GLU A 174 1.44 -0.98 11.82
CA GLU A 174 1.46 -1.16 13.29
C GLU A 174 2.02 0.06 14.02
N LEU A 175 3.05 0.69 13.45
CA LEU A 175 3.73 1.86 14.06
C LEU A 175 3.12 3.20 13.62
N GLY A 176 2.23 3.22 12.62
CA GLY A 176 1.67 4.45 12.05
C GLY A 176 2.73 5.37 11.42
N ARG A 177 3.90 4.83 11.11
CA ARG A 177 5.03 5.56 10.54
C ARG A 177 5.73 4.72 9.48
N PRO A 178 6.08 5.28 8.30
CA PRO A 178 6.72 4.53 7.24
C PRO A 178 7.99 3.84 7.73
N VAL A 179 8.10 2.57 7.38
CA VAL A 179 9.31 1.77 7.57
C VAL A 179 9.95 1.56 6.21
N GLN A 180 11.27 1.62 6.10
CA GLN A 180 12.02 1.31 4.90
C GLN A 180 13.06 0.24 5.19
N ASP A 181 13.07 -0.83 4.41
CA ASP A 181 14.08 -1.88 4.51
C ASP A 181 15.44 -1.36 4.00
N GLN A 182 16.38 -1.26 4.91
CA GLN A 182 17.79 -0.92 4.67
C GLN A 182 18.73 -2.02 5.20
N THR A 183 18.20 -3.23 5.39
CA THR A 183 18.99 -4.37 5.89
C THR A 183 19.99 -4.89 4.85
N GLY A 184 19.71 -4.68 3.56
CA GLY A 184 20.45 -5.26 2.45
C GLY A 184 20.18 -6.76 2.25
N LEU A 185 19.32 -7.37 3.06
CA LEU A 185 18.94 -8.78 2.92
C LEU A 185 18.06 -8.97 1.68
N LYS A 186 18.32 -10.04 0.96
CA LYS A 186 17.54 -10.42 -0.22
C LYS A 186 16.99 -11.83 -0.04
N GLY A 187 15.77 -12.04 -0.55
CA GLY A 187 15.14 -13.35 -0.49
C GLY A 187 13.90 -13.38 0.40
N ARG A 188 13.60 -14.57 0.85
CA ARG A 188 12.41 -14.88 1.65
C ARG A 188 12.83 -15.60 2.92
N TYR A 189 12.02 -15.46 3.96
CA TYR A 189 12.37 -15.93 5.29
C TYR A 189 11.15 -16.45 6.03
N ASP A 190 11.42 -17.40 6.93
CA ASP A 190 10.49 -17.82 7.97
C ASP A 190 10.88 -17.10 9.26
N PHE A 191 9.89 -16.53 9.95
CA PHE A 191 10.11 -15.87 11.24
C PHE A 191 8.85 -15.82 12.09
N LYS A 192 9.04 -15.59 13.39
CA LYS A 192 8.01 -15.25 14.35
C LYS A 192 8.40 -13.99 15.11
N LEU A 193 7.42 -13.17 15.43
CA LEU A 193 7.60 -11.95 16.19
C LEU A 193 6.44 -11.80 17.17
N ASP A 194 6.77 -11.74 18.45
CA ASP A 194 5.81 -11.58 19.53
C ASP A 194 6.16 -10.34 20.35
N TRP A 195 5.19 -9.43 20.56
CA TRP A 195 5.45 -8.15 21.25
C TRP A 195 4.25 -7.69 22.07
N ALA A 196 4.52 -6.82 23.07
CA ALA A 196 3.49 -6.07 23.77
C ALA A 196 3.03 -4.87 22.94
N ARG A 197 1.70 -4.66 22.85
CA ARG A 197 1.05 -3.51 22.22
C ARG A 197 0.64 -2.42 23.19
N THR A 198 0.88 -2.62 24.46
CA THR A 198 0.52 -1.71 25.54
C THR A 198 1.77 -1.23 26.28
N ASP A 199 1.70 -0.04 26.81
CA ASP A 199 2.71 0.51 27.71
C ASP A 199 2.52 0.03 29.17
N ASP A 200 1.57 -0.87 29.41
CA ASP A 200 1.35 -1.45 30.74
C ASP A 200 2.56 -2.29 31.15
N VAL A 201 3.17 -1.90 32.27
CA VAL A 201 4.40 -2.51 32.78
C VAL A 201 4.23 -3.98 33.09
N SER A 202 3.02 -4.41 33.53
CA SER A 202 2.73 -5.81 33.81
C SER A 202 2.82 -6.70 32.57
N MET A 203 2.44 -6.18 31.42
CA MET A 203 2.48 -6.90 30.14
C MET A 203 3.87 -6.86 29.48
N GLN A 204 4.66 -5.82 29.76
CA GLN A 204 6.06 -5.74 29.31
C GLN A 204 6.98 -6.77 30.00
N LEU A 205 6.53 -7.35 31.10
CA LEU A 205 7.21 -8.48 31.75
C LEU A 205 7.01 -9.79 30.98
N GLU A 206 5.91 -9.91 30.23
CA GLU A 206 5.56 -11.11 29.46
C GLU A 206 6.02 -11.01 28.01
N TYR A 207 5.85 -9.81 27.40
CA TYR A 207 6.23 -9.54 26.00
C TYR A 207 7.09 -8.27 25.88
N PRO A 208 8.17 -8.32 25.12
CA PRO A 208 8.99 -7.13 24.88
C PRO A 208 8.26 -6.11 24.00
N SER A 209 8.68 -4.84 24.05
CA SER A 209 8.20 -3.86 23.06
C SER A 209 8.54 -4.31 21.63
N ILE A 210 7.79 -3.84 20.61
CA ILE A 210 8.05 -4.22 19.22
C ILE A 210 9.49 -3.91 18.77
N PHE A 211 10.11 -2.84 19.30
CA PHE A 211 11.50 -2.48 19.04
C PHE A 211 12.48 -3.49 19.65
N ALA A 212 12.21 -3.93 20.87
CA ALA A 212 13.01 -4.96 21.53
C ALA A 212 12.80 -6.32 20.88
N ALA A 213 11.56 -6.68 20.58
CA ALA A 213 11.18 -7.92 19.90
C ALA A 213 11.91 -8.08 18.55
N LEU A 214 11.87 -7.05 17.69
CA LEU A 214 12.59 -7.05 16.42
C LEU A 214 14.09 -7.34 16.61
N ARG A 215 14.72 -6.69 17.60
CA ARG A 215 16.15 -6.88 17.88
C ARG A 215 16.45 -8.26 18.44
N GLU A 216 15.66 -8.72 19.38
CA GLU A 216 15.94 -9.96 20.11
C GLU A 216 15.54 -11.21 19.34
N GLN A 217 14.40 -11.16 18.64
CA GLN A 217 13.84 -12.33 17.94
C GLN A 217 14.29 -12.39 16.49
N LEU A 218 14.34 -11.26 15.78
CA LEU A 218 14.70 -11.22 14.35
C LEU A 218 16.11 -10.72 14.05
N GLY A 219 16.80 -10.14 15.03
CA GLY A 219 18.11 -9.53 14.81
C GLY A 219 18.04 -8.30 13.92
N LEU A 220 16.90 -7.59 13.95
CA LEU A 220 16.64 -6.36 13.19
C LEU A 220 16.43 -5.19 14.16
N THR A 221 16.71 -3.98 13.70
CA THR A 221 16.56 -2.76 14.51
C THR A 221 15.90 -1.65 13.69
N LEU A 222 14.99 -0.91 14.31
CA LEU A 222 14.40 0.29 13.73
C LEU A 222 15.16 1.54 14.18
N ILE A 223 15.68 2.30 13.25
CA ILE A 223 16.36 3.58 13.48
C ILE A 223 15.45 4.70 13.00
N SER A 224 15.12 5.64 13.90
CA SER A 224 14.37 6.84 13.55
C SER A 224 15.25 7.76 12.69
N THR A 225 14.80 8.08 11.48
CA THR A 225 15.52 8.94 10.55
C THR A 225 14.53 9.72 9.67
N LYS A 226 15.04 10.46 8.69
CA LYS A 226 14.25 11.09 7.64
C LYS A 226 14.69 10.56 6.29
N ALA A 227 13.74 10.37 5.40
CA ALA A 227 14.01 10.02 4.00
C ALA A 227 12.93 10.60 3.09
N PRO A 228 13.24 10.80 1.80
CA PRO A 228 12.24 11.16 0.81
C PRO A 228 11.31 9.97 0.60
N ILE A 229 10.02 10.18 0.85
CA ILE A 229 8.96 9.21 0.56
C ILE A 229 7.94 9.80 -0.41
N ASP A 230 7.27 8.93 -1.14
CA ASP A 230 6.29 9.33 -2.13
C ASP A 230 4.97 9.74 -1.45
N PHE A 231 4.46 10.90 -1.85
CA PHE A 231 3.12 11.40 -1.61
C PHE A 231 2.37 11.45 -2.92
N ILE A 232 1.09 11.12 -2.90
CA ILE A 232 0.20 11.41 -4.03
C ILE A 232 -0.45 12.75 -3.77
N VAL A 233 -0.36 13.67 -4.72
CA VAL A 233 -1.04 14.97 -4.66
C VAL A 233 -2.19 14.95 -5.65
N ILE A 234 -3.39 15.24 -5.17
CA ILE A 234 -4.58 15.41 -6.01
C ILE A 234 -4.57 16.81 -6.58
N ASP A 235 -4.33 16.92 -7.90
CA ASP A 235 -4.37 18.18 -8.63
C ASP A 235 -5.79 18.58 -8.99
N HIS A 236 -6.60 17.57 -9.37
CA HIS A 236 -7.99 17.77 -9.75
C HIS A 236 -8.84 16.56 -9.41
N VAL A 237 -10.07 16.79 -8.97
CA VAL A 237 -11.09 15.76 -8.77
C VAL A 237 -12.48 16.38 -8.77
N GLU A 238 -13.42 15.71 -9.44
CA GLU A 238 -14.83 16.10 -9.50
C GLU A 238 -15.72 15.01 -8.88
N ARG A 239 -16.91 15.42 -8.39
CA ARG A 239 -17.92 14.43 -8.02
C ARG A 239 -18.39 13.68 -9.25
N PRO A 240 -18.61 12.35 -9.16
CA PRO A 240 -19.11 11.60 -10.31
C PRO A 240 -20.51 12.10 -10.68
N SER A 241 -20.82 12.13 -11.98
CA SER A 241 -22.21 12.29 -12.42
C SER A 241 -23.02 11.09 -11.92
N GLU A 242 -24.24 11.32 -11.48
CA GLU A 242 -25.18 10.25 -11.14
C GLU A 242 -25.37 9.32 -12.35
N ASN A 243 -25.41 7.99 -12.07
CA ASN A 243 -25.66 6.98 -13.10
C ASN A 243 -27.15 6.86 -13.35
#